data_05c9f7e500dba9f63bdb1a9082c8b69b
#
_entry.id   05c9f7e500dba9f63bdb1a9082c8b69b
#
_cell.length_a   1.000
_cell.length_b   1.000
_cell.length_c   1.000
_cell.angle_alpha   90.00
_cell.angle_beta   90.00
_cell.angle_gamma   90.00
#
_symmetry.space_group_name_H-M   'P 1'
#
loop_
_entity.id
_entity.type
_entity.pdbx_description
1 polymer ?
#
loop_
_entity_poly.entity_id
_entity_poly.type
_entity_poly.pdbx_seq_one_letter_code
_entity_poly.pdbx_strand_id
1 'polypeptide(L)' 'MYILKIKGSAKIPDYIQIRDEDFTLVAYFRYDRPEHGLKKFTLGKKIEDIITIIKDLPYGKIQRISFQL' A
#
# COMPACT_ATOMS: atom_id res chain seq x y z
N MET A 1 2.82 5.33 9.65
CA MET A 1 2.90 5.21 8.19
C MET A 1 1.58 5.59 7.55
N TYR A 2 1.65 6.03 6.32
CA TYR A 2 0.47 6.42 5.55
C TYR A 2 0.34 5.52 4.33
N ILE A 3 -0.89 5.19 3.97
CA ILE A 3 -1.16 4.38 2.80
C ILE A 3 -2.22 5.08 1.94
N LEU A 4 -2.02 5.04 0.63
CA LEU A 4 -2.91 5.68 -0.34
C LEU A 4 -3.18 4.72 -1.48
N LYS A 5 -4.45 4.52 -1.80
CA LYS A 5 -4.88 3.68 -2.91
C LYS A 5 -5.31 4.58 -4.06
N ILE A 6 -4.62 4.44 -5.18
CA ILE A 6 -4.83 5.27 -6.36
C ILE A 6 -5.53 4.46 -7.44
N LYS A 7 -6.67 4.95 -7.89
CA LYS A 7 -7.42 4.29 -8.95
C LYS A 7 -6.74 4.53 -10.30
N GLY A 8 -6.54 3.46 -11.05
CA GLY A 8 -6.00 3.55 -12.40
C GLY A 8 -7.05 3.95 -13.43
N SER A 9 -6.64 3.93 -14.68
CA SER A 9 -7.51 4.15 -15.83
C SER A 9 -7.69 2.82 -16.59
N ALA A 10 -8.37 2.87 -17.75
CA ALA A 10 -8.65 1.66 -18.54
C ALA A 10 -7.39 0.85 -18.91
N LYS A 11 -6.23 1.52 -19.06
CA LYS A 11 -4.97 0.88 -19.44
C LYS A 11 -3.93 0.89 -18.33
N ILE A 12 -4.21 1.55 -17.20
CA ILE A 12 -3.28 1.70 -16.10
C ILE A 12 -3.90 1.04 -14.88
N PRO A 13 -3.23 0.06 -14.25
CA PRO A 13 -3.78 -0.60 -13.07
C PRO A 13 -3.84 0.33 -11.87
N ASP A 14 -4.62 -0.06 -10.87
CA ASP A 14 -4.64 0.65 -9.59
C ASP A 14 -3.31 0.46 -8.88
N TYR A 15 -2.89 1.47 -8.14
CA TYR A 15 -1.62 1.47 -7.41
C TYR A 15 -1.81 1.76 -5.94
N ILE A 16 -0.85 1.30 -5.16
CA ILE A 16 -0.74 1.59 -3.74
C ILE A 16 0.54 2.38 -3.50
N GLN A 17 0.44 3.45 -2.71
CA GLN A 17 1.60 4.17 -2.19
C GLN A 17 1.66 3.99 -0.69
N ILE A 18 2.85 3.74 -0.16
CA ILE A 18 3.09 3.74 1.27
C ILE A 18 4.15 4.80 1.57
N ARG A 19 3.85 5.65 2.56
CA ARG A 19 4.73 6.75 2.96
C ARG A 19 5.04 6.64 4.45
N ASP A 20 6.24 7.09 4.82
CA ASP A 20 6.66 7.09 6.22
C ASP A 20 6.04 8.29 6.98
N GLU A 21 6.47 8.49 8.22
CA GLU A 21 5.94 9.58 9.06
C GLU A 21 6.34 10.96 8.56
N ASP A 22 7.43 11.06 7.80
CA ASP A 22 7.85 12.29 7.13
C ASP A 22 7.15 12.47 5.77
N PHE A 23 6.22 11.59 5.46
CA PHE A 23 5.49 11.56 4.21
C PHE A 23 6.36 11.28 2.99
N THR A 24 7.51 10.66 3.19
CA THR A 24 8.39 10.21 2.11
C THR A 24 7.87 8.89 1.54
N LEU A 25 7.84 8.78 0.22
CA LEU A 25 7.40 7.56 -0.46
C LEU A 25 8.39 6.43 -0.20
N VAL A 26 7.93 5.36 0.44
CA VAL A 26 8.76 4.20 0.75
C VAL A 26 8.38 2.96 -0.07
N ALA A 27 7.17 2.93 -0.62
CA ALA A 27 6.73 1.83 -1.49
C ALA A 27 5.71 2.33 -2.50
N TYR A 28 5.77 1.78 -3.71
CA TYR A 28 4.83 2.09 -4.79
C TYR A 28 4.68 0.81 -5.62
N PHE A 29 3.49 0.23 -5.61
CA PHE A 29 3.28 -1.05 -6.27
C PHE A 29 1.84 -1.19 -6.75
N ARG A 30 1.63 -2.17 -7.63
CA ARG A 30 0.31 -2.45 -8.20
C ARG A 30 -0.61 -3.08 -7.16
N TYR A 31 -1.85 -2.63 -7.14
CA TYR A 31 -2.88 -3.19 -6.26
C TYR A 31 -3.12 -4.68 -6.50
N ASP A 32 -3.07 -5.12 -7.76
CA ASP A 32 -3.34 -6.50 -8.13
C ASP A 32 -2.20 -7.46 -7.78
N ARG A 33 -1.05 -6.93 -7.37
CA ARG A 33 0.13 -7.71 -6.97
C ARG A 33 0.76 -7.15 -5.68
N PRO A 34 0.00 -7.08 -4.59
CA PRO A 34 0.51 -6.45 -3.38
C PRO A 34 1.68 -7.21 -2.76
N GLU A 35 1.69 -8.53 -2.84
CA GLU A 35 2.78 -9.34 -2.29
C GLU A 35 4.11 -9.00 -2.95
N HIS A 36 4.10 -8.77 -4.25
CA HIS A 36 5.30 -8.43 -4.99
C HIS A 36 5.90 -7.09 -4.51
N GLY A 37 5.05 -6.10 -4.29
CA GLY A 37 5.48 -4.79 -3.82
C GLY A 37 5.94 -4.79 -2.37
N LEU A 38 5.35 -5.63 -1.54
CA LEU A 38 5.68 -5.72 -0.12
C LEU A 38 6.86 -6.65 0.17
N LYS A 39 7.33 -7.38 -0.84
CA LYS A 39 8.37 -8.39 -0.68
C LYS A 39 9.69 -7.81 -0.18
N LYS A 40 9.99 -6.57 -0.51
CA LYS A 40 11.23 -5.92 -0.08
C LYS A 40 11.26 -5.60 1.42
N PHE A 41 10.11 -5.68 2.08
CA PHE A 41 10.02 -5.48 3.52
C PHE A 41 10.00 -6.82 4.22
N THR A 42 10.64 -6.91 5.38
CA THR A 42 10.67 -8.14 6.18
C THR A 42 9.45 -8.14 7.10
N LEU A 43 8.27 -8.37 6.53
CA LEU A 43 7.01 -8.24 7.25
C LEU A 43 6.48 -9.55 7.84
N GLY A 44 6.87 -10.70 7.28
CA GLY A 44 6.36 -11.97 7.74
C GLY A 44 4.83 -12.03 7.67
N LYS A 45 4.19 -12.35 8.79
CA LYS A 45 2.72 -12.47 8.86
C LYS A 45 1.99 -11.13 8.69
N LYS A 46 2.67 -10.00 8.86
CA LYS A 46 2.06 -8.68 8.71
C LYS A 46 1.65 -8.38 7.27
N ILE A 47 2.20 -9.10 6.30
CA ILE A 47 1.83 -8.93 4.90
C ILE A 47 0.33 -9.16 4.70
N GLU A 48 -0.23 -10.21 5.30
CA GLU A 48 -1.65 -10.51 5.18
C GLU A 48 -2.52 -9.40 5.78
N ASP A 49 -2.10 -8.86 6.91
CA ASP A 49 -2.82 -7.76 7.56
C ASP A 49 -2.82 -6.52 6.68
N ILE A 50 -1.69 -6.19 6.08
CA ILE A 50 -1.56 -5.04 5.18
C ILE A 50 -2.41 -5.24 3.93
N ILE A 51 -2.41 -6.43 3.35
CA ILE A 51 -3.24 -6.74 2.19
C ILE A 51 -4.72 -6.57 2.52
N THR A 52 -5.16 -7.00 3.70
CA THR A 52 -6.54 -6.82 4.14
C THR A 52 -6.90 -5.33 4.24
N ILE A 53 -6.02 -4.52 4.81
CA ILE A 53 -6.21 -3.07 4.89
C ILE A 53 -6.32 -2.48 3.49
N ILE A 54 -5.45 -2.88 2.57
CA ILE A 54 -5.45 -2.40 1.19
C ILE A 54 -6.77 -2.70 0.50
N LYS A 55 -7.33 -3.89 0.69
CA LYS A 55 -8.60 -4.27 0.05
C LYS A 55 -9.76 -3.41 0.52
N ASP A 56 -9.77 -3.01 1.77
CA ASP A 56 -10.84 -2.21 2.36
C ASP A 56 -10.62 -0.71 2.20
N LEU A 57 -9.45 -0.29 1.72
CA LEU A 57 -9.07 1.11 1.64
C LEU A 57 -9.86 1.80 0.53
N PRO A 58 -10.51 2.95 0.80
CA PRO A 58 -11.14 3.72 -0.27
C PRO A 58 -10.10 4.39 -1.16
N TYR A 59 -10.45 4.56 -2.44
CA TYR A 59 -9.57 5.21 -3.39
C TYR A 59 -9.42 6.69 -3.10
N GLY A 60 -8.21 7.21 -3.29
CA GLY A 60 -7.95 8.65 -3.22
C GLY A 60 -7.91 9.22 -1.82
N LYS A 61 -8.00 8.41 -0.78
CA LYS A 61 -7.95 8.86 0.60
C LYS A 61 -6.72 8.30 1.30
N ILE A 62 -5.95 9.19 1.92
CA ILE A 62 -4.79 8.79 2.71
C ILE A 62 -5.28 8.24 4.05
N GLN A 63 -4.78 7.07 4.42
CA GLN A 63 -5.09 6.48 5.71
C GLN A 63 -3.80 6.25 6.48
N ARG A 64 -3.81 6.63 7.75
CA ARG A 64 -2.70 6.35 8.65
C ARG A 64 -2.83 4.92 9.18
N ILE A 65 -1.72 4.18 9.13
CA ILE A 65 -1.66 2.82 9.68
C ILE A 65 -0.59 2.76 10.75
N SER A 66 -0.76 1.84 11.70
CA SER A 66 0.16 1.71 12.84
C SER A 66 1.31 0.75 12.58
N PHE A 67 1.42 0.18 11.38
CA PHE A 67 2.53 -0.70 11.05
C PHE A 67 3.80 0.08 10.81
N GLN A 68 4.92 -0.50 11.23
CA GLN A 68 6.26 -0.02 10.89
C GLN A 68 6.87 -1.03 9.93
N LEU A 69 7.31 -0.53 8.80
CA LEU A 69 7.92 -1.35 7.77
C LEU A 69 9.45 -1.37 7.89
#